data_df8077c2239777d490a1c140250c9768
#
_entry.id   df8077c2239777d490a1c140250c9768
#
_cell.length_a   1.000
_cell.length_b   1.000
_cell.length_c   1.000
_cell.angle_alpha   90.00
_cell.angle_beta   90.00
_cell.angle_gamma   90.00
#
_symmetry.space_group_name_H-M   'P 1'
#
loop_
_entity.id
_entity.type
_entity.pdbx_description
1 polymer ?
#
loop_
_entity_poly.entity_id
_entity_poly.type
_entity_poly.pdbx_seq_one_letter_code
_entity_poly.pdbx_strand_id
1 'polypeptide(L)'
;MKSMRDNINIIWIGTNGGFTTSAELIECIEAMIDYMSPINKKYIVIGVHHLVSTVTETFETIEKNMSIHFGRHFINQRKYMLEYGLSDARITPTAEDITAISQGKIPPSLLYDDVHYNDKGYNIIATLASERGKELGYWQLAK
;
A
#
# COMPACT_ATOMS: atom_id res chain seq x y z
N MET A 1 -15.17 26.37 -6.75
CA MET A 1 -14.00 25.59 -6.28
C MET A 1 -14.30 24.11 -6.56
N LYS A 2 -13.47 23.41 -7.35
CA LYS A 2 -13.68 21.97 -7.63
C LYS A 2 -13.49 21.22 -6.32
N SER A 3 -14.44 20.38 -5.95
CA SER A 3 -14.37 19.61 -4.72
C SER A 3 -13.21 18.60 -4.81
N MET A 4 -12.43 18.43 -3.74
CA MET A 4 -11.41 17.37 -3.65
C MET A 4 -12.02 15.96 -3.78
N ARG A 5 -13.34 15.84 -3.59
CA ARG A 5 -14.10 14.60 -3.80
C ARG A 5 -14.10 14.08 -5.23
N ASP A 6 -13.79 14.95 -6.21
CA ASP A 6 -13.74 14.63 -7.64
C ASP A 6 -12.31 14.26 -8.10
N ASN A 7 -11.33 14.31 -7.20
CA ASN A 7 -9.95 13.99 -7.50
C ASN A 7 -9.72 12.46 -7.50
N ILE A 8 -8.58 12.05 -8.06
CA ILE A 8 -8.06 10.69 -7.87
C ILE A 8 -7.52 10.63 -6.44
N ASN A 9 -7.98 9.67 -5.66
CA ASN A 9 -7.56 9.50 -4.28
C ASN A 9 -6.65 8.27 -4.15
N ILE A 10 -5.49 8.48 -3.52
CA ILE A 10 -4.61 7.39 -3.10
C ILE A 10 -4.83 7.23 -1.60
N ILE A 11 -5.40 6.09 -1.19
CA ILE A 11 -5.74 5.80 0.19
C ILE A 11 -4.68 4.85 0.75
N TRP A 12 -3.91 5.36 1.69
CA TRP A 12 -2.86 4.62 2.37
C TRP A 12 -2.96 4.88 3.88
N ILE A 13 -3.67 4.01 4.57
CA ILE A 13 -3.97 4.12 6.01
C ILE A 13 -3.74 2.78 6.71
N GLY A 14 -3.73 2.80 8.03
CA GLY A 14 -3.69 1.60 8.87
C GLY A 14 -2.30 1.23 9.40
N THR A 15 -1.21 1.77 8.85
CA THR A 15 0.16 1.47 9.31
C THR A 15 0.37 1.80 10.80
N ASN A 16 -0.27 2.84 11.31
CA ASN A 16 -0.21 3.26 12.71
C ASN A 16 -1.39 2.69 13.55
N GLY A 17 -2.09 1.68 13.06
CA GLY A 17 -3.26 1.10 13.72
C GLY A 17 -4.57 1.78 13.32
N GLY A 18 -5.52 1.83 14.27
CA GLY A 18 -6.87 2.34 14.04
C GLY A 18 -7.84 1.26 13.55
N PHE A 19 -7.41 -0.01 13.57
CA PHE A 19 -8.24 -1.17 13.28
C PHE A 19 -7.72 -2.39 14.05
N THR A 20 -8.55 -3.39 14.23
CA THR A 20 -8.24 -4.67 14.87
C THR A 20 -8.26 -5.82 13.86
N THR A 21 -9.16 -5.73 12.89
CA THR A 21 -9.36 -6.73 11.83
C THR A 21 -9.36 -6.09 10.44
N SER A 22 -9.12 -6.89 9.41
CA SER A 22 -9.22 -6.42 8.01
C SER A 22 -10.63 -5.93 7.66
N ALA A 23 -11.67 -6.46 8.29
CA ALA A 23 -13.05 -6.00 8.08
C ALA A 23 -13.20 -4.53 8.52
N GLU A 24 -12.70 -4.17 9.70
CA GLU A 24 -12.72 -2.78 10.19
C GLU A 24 -11.89 -1.85 9.29
N LEU A 25 -10.72 -2.29 8.83
CA LEU A 25 -9.90 -1.51 7.89
C LEU A 25 -10.62 -1.27 6.57
N ILE A 26 -11.27 -2.30 6.02
CA ILE A 26 -12.07 -2.20 4.80
C ILE A 26 -13.23 -1.21 5.00
N GLU A 27 -13.95 -1.29 6.11
CA GLU A 27 -15.05 -0.37 6.45
C GLU A 27 -14.58 1.10 6.49
N CYS A 28 -13.43 1.36 7.11
CA CYS A 28 -12.83 2.69 7.13
C CYS A 28 -12.50 3.20 5.72
N ILE A 29 -11.93 2.35 4.87
CA ILE A 29 -11.57 2.71 3.49
C ILE A 29 -12.84 2.93 2.65
N GLU A 30 -13.85 2.07 2.78
CA GLU A 30 -15.13 2.22 2.10
C GLU A 30 -15.83 3.53 2.48
N ALA A 31 -15.80 3.93 3.74
CA ALA A 31 -16.34 5.21 4.17
C ALA A 31 -15.64 6.39 3.46
N MET A 32 -14.33 6.31 3.23
CA MET A 32 -13.59 7.32 2.46
C MET A 32 -14.02 7.30 0.98
N ILE A 33 -14.16 6.12 0.39
CA ILE A 33 -14.60 5.94 -1.01
C ILE A 33 -16.03 6.45 -1.18
N ASP A 34 -16.91 6.20 -0.22
CA ASP A 34 -18.30 6.65 -0.27
C ASP A 34 -18.43 8.17 -0.14
N TYR A 35 -17.51 8.80 0.57
CA TYR A 35 -17.45 10.26 0.65
C TYR A 35 -17.01 10.92 -0.69
N MET A 36 -16.37 10.19 -1.60
CA MET A 36 -16.01 10.68 -2.92
C MET A 36 -17.27 10.97 -3.76
N SER A 37 -17.11 11.79 -4.80
CA SER A 37 -18.20 12.07 -5.76
C SER A 37 -18.73 10.75 -6.34
N PRO A 38 -20.07 10.54 -6.39
CA PRO A 38 -20.66 9.33 -6.93
C PRO A 38 -20.37 9.10 -8.41
N ILE A 39 -20.00 10.15 -9.13
CA ILE A 39 -19.66 10.07 -10.55
C ILE A 39 -18.16 9.90 -10.68
N ASN A 40 -17.74 8.76 -11.26
CA ASN A 40 -16.32 8.44 -11.53
C ASN A 40 -15.43 8.40 -10.30
N LYS A 41 -15.79 7.61 -9.29
CA LYS A 41 -14.89 7.33 -8.16
C LYS A 41 -13.57 6.73 -8.66
N LYS A 42 -12.49 7.50 -8.54
CA LYS A 42 -11.13 7.11 -8.92
C LYS A 42 -10.27 6.99 -7.69
N TYR A 43 -9.87 5.78 -7.35
CA TYR A 43 -9.06 5.54 -6.16
C TYR A 43 -8.06 4.41 -6.36
N ILE A 44 -7.02 4.43 -5.53
CA ILE A 44 -6.03 3.36 -5.37
C ILE A 44 -5.89 3.14 -3.87
N VAL A 45 -5.93 1.89 -3.45
CA VAL A 45 -5.74 1.49 -2.06
C VAL A 45 -4.36 0.85 -1.93
N ILE A 46 -3.51 1.39 -1.05
CA ILE A 46 -2.20 0.83 -0.75
C ILE A 46 -2.30 0.06 0.57
N GLY A 47 -1.88 -1.20 0.56
CA GLY A 47 -1.92 -2.08 1.72
C GLY A 47 -0.99 -1.65 2.84
N VAL A 48 -1.19 -2.17 4.04
CA VAL A 48 -0.32 -1.96 5.20
C VAL A 48 0.98 -2.75 5.07
N HIS A 49 2.05 -2.27 5.68
CA HIS A 49 3.36 -2.95 5.72
C HIS A 49 3.91 -3.11 7.13
N HIS A 50 3.24 -2.53 8.10
CA HIS A 50 3.50 -2.68 9.52
C HIS A 50 2.18 -2.91 10.25
N LEU A 51 2.19 -3.78 11.26
CA LEU A 51 1.03 -4.04 12.11
C LEU A 51 1.38 -3.70 13.56
N VAL A 52 0.52 -2.91 14.18
CA VAL A 52 0.60 -2.65 15.62
C VAL A 52 0.01 -3.82 16.42
N SER A 53 0.36 -3.93 17.70
CA SER A 53 -0.03 -5.05 18.56
C SER A 53 -1.54 -5.24 18.79
N THR A 54 -2.36 -4.23 18.47
CA THR A 54 -3.82 -4.33 18.57
C THR A 54 -4.46 -5.09 17.41
N VAL A 55 -3.73 -5.27 16.30
CA VAL A 55 -4.23 -6.03 15.15
C VAL A 55 -4.16 -7.53 15.48
N THR A 56 -5.27 -8.23 15.30
CA THR A 56 -5.41 -9.65 15.66
C THR A 56 -5.24 -10.61 14.48
N GLU A 57 -5.19 -10.08 13.27
CA GLU A 57 -5.02 -10.85 12.03
C GLU A 57 -3.57 -10.81 11.53
N THR A 58 -3.19 -11.84 10.76
CA THR A 58 -1.90 -11.88 10.07
C THR A 58 -1.89 -11.01 8.82
N PHE A 59 -0.71 -10.63 8.33
CA PHE A 59 -0.57 -9.95 7.05
C PHE A 59 -1.25 -10.69 5.90
N GLU A 60 -1.07 -12.01 5.83
CA GLU A 60 -1.63 -12.85 4.77
C GLU A 60 -3.17 -12.78 4.74
N THR A 61 -3.80 -12.78 5.92
CA THR A 61 -5.26 -12.65 6.05
C THR A 61 -5.71 -11.26 5.59
N ILE A 62 -5.08 -10.21 6.09
CA ILE A 62 -5.42 -8.82 5.73
C ILE A 62 -5.23 -8.60 4.23
N GLU A 63 -4.09 -8.98 3.68
CA GLU A 63 -3.76 -8.81 2.26
C GLU A 63 -4.73 -9.56 1.35
N LYS A 64 -5.09 -10.78 1.72
CA LYS A 64 -6.09 -11.59 1.02
C LYS A 64 -7.45 -10.89 1.00
N ASN A 65 -7.94 -10.45 2.16
CA ASN A 65 -9.24 -9.82 2.28
C ASN A 65 -9.29 -8.48 1.52
N MET A 66 -8.24 -7.67 1.65
CA MET A 66 -8.09 -6.41 0.91
C MET A 66 -8.05 -6.65 -0.61
N SER A 67 -7.30 -7.67 -1.05
CA SER A 67 -7.20 -8.02 -2.48
C SER A 67 -8.53 -8.50 -3.06
N ILE A 68 -9.28 -9.31 -2.32
CA ILE A 68 -10.60 -9.77 -2.74
C ILE A 68 -11.58 -8.59 -2.82
N HIS A 69 -11.56 -7.69 -1.83
CA HIS A 69 -12.52 -6.60 -1.72
C HIS A 69 -12.27 -5.47 -2.75
N PHE A 70 -11.04 -4.99 -2.85
CA PHE A 70 -10.69 -3.86 -3.71
C PHE A 70 -10.20 -4.27 -5.11
N GLY A 71 -9.91 -5.54 -5.33
CA GLY A 71 -9.52 -6.09 -6.61
C GLY A 71 -8.36 -5.32 -7.25
N ARG A 72 -8.56 -4.87 -8.49
CA ARG A 72 -7.55 -4.14 -9.26
C ARG A 72 -7.16 -2.76 -8.70
N HIS A 73 -7.93 -2.22 -7.74
CA HIS A 73 -7.60 -0.96 -7.07
C HIS A 73 -6.60 -1.14 -5.93
N PHE A 74 -6.34 -2.37 -5.49
CA PHE A 74 -5.45 -2.69 -4.40
C PHE A 74 -4.01 -2.90 -4.86
N ILE A 75 -3.07 -2.33 -4.11
CA ILE A 75 -1.63 -2.56 -4.24
C ILE A 75 -1.14 -3.27 -2.98
N ASN A 76 -0.76 -4.54 -3.09
CA ASN A 76 -0.09 -5.26 -2.02
C ASN A 76 1.38 -4.86 -1.98
N GLN A 77 1.65 -3.70 -1.36
CA GLN A 77 2.99 -3.14 -1.30
C GLN A 77 3.97 -4.02 -0.52
N ARG A 78 3.53 -4.62 0.62
CA ARG A 78 4.42 -5.44 1.43
C ARG A 78 4.95 -6.63 0.62
N LYS A 79 4.04 -7.39 0.00
CA LYS A 79 4.43 -8.53 -0.83
C LYS A 79 5.38 -8.12 -1.96
N TYR A 80 5.10 -7.00 -2.61
CA TYR A 80 5.98 -6.47 -3.66
C TYR A 80 7.36 -6.13 -3.12
N MET A 81 7.44 -5.43 -1.97
CA MET A 81 8.70 -5.04 -1.36
C MET A 81 9.55 -6.24 -0.92
N LEU A 82 8.91 -7.32 -0.44
CA LEU A 82 9.61 -8.55 -0.07
C LEU A 82 10.22 -9.26 -1.29
N GLU A 83 9.55 -9.21 -2.43
CA GLU A 83 9.94 -9.95 -3.63
C GLU A 83 10.88 -9.14 -4.54
N TYR A 84 10.58 -7.86 -4.75
CA TYR A 84 11.25 -7.01 -5.74
C TYR A 84 11.93 -5.76 -5.17
N GLY A 85 11.60 -5.37 -3.94
CA GLY A 85 11.98 -4.05 -3.40
C GLY A 85 13.49 -3.78 -3.43
N LEU A 86 14.32 -4.73 -3.02
CA LEU A 86 15.77 -4.54 -3.02
C LEU A 86 16.34 -4.49 -4.45
N SER A 87 15.84 -5.32 -5.36
CA SER A 87 16.28 -5.32 -6.76
C SER A 87 15.92 -4.03 -7.47
N ASP A 88 14.71 -3.52 -7.28
CA ASP A 88 14.26 -2.25 -7.86
C ASP A 88 15.02 -1.05 -7.30
N ALA A 89 15.35 -1.12 -6.00
CA ALA A 89 16.21 -0.13 -5.35
C ALA A 89 17.69 -0.24 -5.74
N ARG A 90 18.08 -1.28 -6.47
CA ARG A 90 19.46 -1.64 -6.81
C ARG A 90 20.34 -1.76 -5.56
N ILE A 91 19.83 -2.46 -4.55
CA ILE A 91 20.50 -2.75 -3.28
C ILE A 91 20.91 -4.21 -3.25
N THR A 92 22.17 -4.49 -2.96
CA THR A 92 22.62 -5.84 -2.63
C THR A 92 22.11 -6.18 -1.23
N PRO A 93 21.35 -7.28 -1.05
CA PRO A 93 20.80 -7.64 0.25
C PRO A 93 21.88 -7.81 1.32
N THR A 94 21.65 -7.25 2.51
CA THR A 94 22.44 -7.51 3.71
C THR A 94 21.92 -8.78 4.42
N ALA A 95 22.65 -9.27 5.43
CA ALA A 95 22.20 -10.39 6.23
C ALA A 95 20.90 -10.05 7.00
N GLU A 96 20.77 -8.80 7.46
CA GLU A 96 19.57 -8.29 8.11
C GLU A 96 18.37 -8.26 7.16
N ASP A 97 18.58 -7.82 5.89
CA ASP A 97 17.53 -7.83 4.87
C ASP A 97 17.01 -9.24 4.60
N ILE A 98 17.92 -10.21 4.44
CA ILE A 98 17.57 -11.61 4.20
C ILE A 98 16.78 -12.17 5.39
N THR A 99 17.20 -11.85 6.60
CA THR A 99 16.51 -12.27 7.83
C THR A 99 15.12 -11.67 7.90
N ALA A 100 14.98 -10.36 7.65
CA ALA A 100 13.70 -9.66 7.65
C ALA A 100 12.73 -10.24 6.62
N ILE A 101 13.19 -10.46 5.38
CA ILE A 101 12.40 -11.08 4.31
C ILE A 101 11.90 -12.46 4.72
N SER A 102 12.75 -13.29 5.33
CA SER A 102 12.38 -14.64 5.78
C SER A 102 11.28 -14.62 6.86
N GLN A 103 11.18 -13.51 7.60
CA GLN A 103 10.14 -13.25 8.61
C GLN A 103 8.92 -12.51 8.04
N GLY A 104 8.86 -12.26 6.73
CA GLY A 104 7.79 -11.51 6.09
C GLY A 104 7.79 -10.00 6.44
N LYS A 105 8.94 -9.46 6.86
CA LYS A 105 9.14 -8.05 7.20
C LYS A 105 9.83 -7.31 6.07
N ILE A 106 9.52 -6.02 5.95
CA ILE A 106 10.20 -5.14 4.98
C ILE A 106 11.71 -5.13 5.25
N PRO A 107 12.55 -5.27 4.21
CA PRO A 107 14.00 -5.19 4.36
C PRO A 107 14.44 -3.86 4.99
N PRO A 108 15.27 -3.87 6.04
CA PRO A 108 15.77 -2.65 6.69
C PRO A 108 16.42 -1.65 5.73
N SER A 109 17.08 -2.12 4.67
CA SER A 109 17.68 -1.25 3.63
C SER A 109 16.67 -0.40 2.85
N LEU A 110 15.36 -0.68 2.96
CA LEU A 110 14.28 0.12 2.39
C LEU A 110 13.59 1.02 3.41
N LEU A 111 13.98 0.96 4.67
CA LEU A 111 13.37 1.70 5.76
C LEU A 111 14.32 2.82 6.26
N TYR A 112 13.72 3.89 6.76
CA TYR A 112 14.41 4.95 7.50
C TYR A 112 14.49 4.61 9.00
N ASP A 113 13.44 4.01 9.51
CA ASP A 113 13.30 3.47 10.88
C ASP A 113 12.51 2.15 10.81
N ASP A 114 11.99 1.67 11.93
CA ASP A 114 11.28 0.39 11.99
C ASP A 114 9.93 0.37 11.22
N VAL A 115 9.43 1.54 10.81
CA VAL A 115 8.11 1.70 10.20
C VAL A 115 8.15 2.47 8.88
N HIS A 116 8.87 3.58 8.82
CA HIS A 116 8.83 4.48 7.68
C HIS A 116 9.81 4.06 6.59
N TYR A 117 9.37 4.09 5.34
CA TYR A 117 10.25 3.90 4.21
C TYR A 117 11.29 5.03 4.11
N ASN A 118 12.47 4.70 3.61
CA ASN A 118 13.43 5.70 3.14
C ASN A 118 13.08 6.15 1.70
N ASP A 119 13.86 7.06 1.14
CA ASP A 119 13.63 7.62 -0.20
C ASP A 119 13.49 6.53 -1.28
N LYS A 120 14.28 5.44 -1.20
CA LYS A 120 14.21 4.33 -2.17
C LYS A 120 12.91 3.56 -2.03
N GLY A 121 12.50 3.26 -0.80
CA GLY A 121 11.23 2.61 -0.52
C GLY A 121 10.03 3.44 -0.99
N TYR A 122 10.01 4.74 -0.68
CA TYR A 122 8.95 5.65 -1.15
C TYR A 122 8.92 5.77 -2.67
N ASN A 123 10.08 5.80 -3.35
CA ASN A 123 10.13 5.83 -4.81
C ASN A 123 9.50 4.59 -5.45
N ILE A 124 9.68 3.40 -4.87
CA ILE A 124 9.03 2.18 -5.34
C ILE A 124 7.51 2.30 -5.17
N ILE A 125 7.03 2.74 -3.99
CA ILE A 125 5.58 2.93 -3.77
C ILE A 125 4.99 3.93 -4.76
N ALA A 126 5.67 5.05 -5.02
CA ALA A 126 5.23 6.05 -5.98
C ALA A 126 5.15 5.47 -7.40
N THR A 127 6.11 4.63 -7.78
CA THR A 127 6.11 3.91 -9.07
C THR A 127 4.92 2.97 -9.17
N LEU A 128 4.68 2.13 -8.16
CA LEU A 128 3.55 1.22 -8.11
C LEU A 128 2.21 1.94 -8.23
N ALA A 129 2.04 3.05 -7.49
CA ALA A 129 0.83 3.85 -7.56
C ALA A 129 0.65 4.49 -8.95
N SER A 130 1.75 4.99 -9.55
CA SER A 130 1.74 5.57 -10.89
C SER A 130 1.33 4.54 -11.95
N GLU A 131 1.92 3.37 -11.93
CA GLU A 131 1.61 2.29 -12.87
C GLU A 131 0.18 1.81 -12.70
N ARG A 132 -0.27 1.61 -11.46
CA ARG A 132 -1.64 1.22 -11.18
C ARG A 132 -2.65 2.25 -11.71
N GLY A 133 -2.39 3.54 -11.55
CA GLY A 133 -3.26 4.57 -12.10
C GLY A 133 -3.32 4.59 -13.63
N LYS A 134 -2.22 4.24 -14.32
CA LYS A 134 -2.21 4.02 -15.77
C LYS A 134 -3.06 2.81 -16.15
N GLU A 135 -2.89 1.68 -15.47
CA GLU A 135 -3.67 0.45 -15.68
C GLU A 135 -5.17 0.67 -15.49
N LEU A 136 -5.54 1.54 -14.53
CA LEU A 136 -6.92 1.92 -14.26
C LEU A 136 -7.45 3.00 -15.21
N GLY A 137 -6.60 3.54 -16.09
CA GLY A 137 -6.98 4.61 -17.03
C GLY A 137 -7.21 5.96 -16.35
N TYR A 138 -6.63 6.20 -15.17
CA TYR A 138 -6.83 7.44 -14.41
C TYR A 138 -6.00 8.59 -14.97
N TRP A 139 -4.83 8.29 -15.51
CA TRP A 139 -3.99 9.23 -16.24
C TRP A 139 -3.29 8.53 -17.40
N GLN A 140 -2.97 9.30 -18.41
CA GLN A 140 -2.15 8.87 -19.53
C GLN A 140 -0.75 9.46 -19.37
N LEU A 141 0.26 8.72 -19.83
CA LEU A 141 1.58 9.32 -20.00
C LEU A 141 1.44 10.49 -20.99
N ALA A 142 2.01 11.65 -20.63
CA ALA A 142 2.22 12.70 -21.62
C ALA A 142 2.99 12.08 -22.81
N LYS A 143 2.44 12.23 -23.99
CA LYS A 143 3.08 11.81 -25.24
C LYS A 143 4.29 12.68 -25.49
#